data_d097bde6d2d355cdae4cf288a611623e
#
_entry.id   d097bde6d2d355cdae4cf288a611623e
#
_cell.length_a   1.000
_cell.length_b   1.000
_cell.length_c   1.000
_cell.angle_alpha   90.00
_cell.angle_beta   90.00
_cell.angle_gamma   90.00
#
_symmetry.space_group_name_H-M   'P 1'
#
loop_
_entity.id
_entity.type
_entity.pdbx_description
1 polymer ?
#
loop_
_entity_poly.entity_id
_entity_poly.type
_entity_poly.pdbx_seq_one_letter_code
_entity_poly.pdbx_strand_id
1 'polypeptide(L)'
;MNIENSTKLRNLIKNNSFLPVPSCFDALSAKLIEQTGFDVMFMSGFAASASRIGEPDLGVMTLTEVLDQLNNITDATSLPVIGDGDTGYGNAMNVQRTVKSFAKIGCAGVLIEDQLSPKRCGHTPGKDVVSR
;
A
#
# COMPACT_ATOMS: atom_id res chain seq x y z
N MET A 1 16.68 3.08 -5.10
CA MET A 1 15.54 2.18 -5.36
C MET A 1 15.91 0.84 -4.75
N ASN A 2 15.18 0.38 -3.76
CA ASN A 2 15.49 -0.91 -3.11
C ASN A 2 14.98 -2.07 -3.98
N ILE A 3 15.79 -2.46 -4.98
CA ILE A 3 15.49 -3.55 -5.92
C ILE A 3 15.33 -4.88 -5.18
N GLU A 4 15.91 -5.00 -4.00
CA GLU A 4 15.88 -6.23 -3.19
C GLU A 4 14.46 -6.60 -2.76
N ASN A 5 13.69 -5.67 -2.20
CA ASN A 5 12.32 -5.94 -1.73
C ASN A 5 11.36 -6.30 -2.86
N SER A 6 11.44 -5.62 -4.00
CA SER A 6 10.63 -5.95 -5.18
C SER A 6 11.01 -7.32 -5.76
N THR A 7 12.28 -7.70 -5.72
CA THR A 7 12.75 -9.03 -6.14
C THR A 7 12.29 -10.12 -5.18
N LYS A 8 12.37 -9.88 -3.86
CA LYS A 8 11.81 -10.78 -2.84
C LYS A 8 10.33 -11.04 -3.09
N LEU A 9 9.52 -9.98 -3.27
CA LEU A 9 8.09 -10.12 -3.54
C LEU A 9 7.81 -10.93 -4.81
N ARG A 10 8.52 -10.66 -5.92
CA ARG A 10 8.36 -11.41 -7.18
C ARG A 10 8.67 -12.90 -7.00
N ASN A 11 9.71 -13.22 -6.25
CA ASN A 11 10.08 -14.60 -5.97
C ASN A 11 9.03 -15.30 -5.09
N LEU A 12 8.49 -14.61 -4.08
CA LEU A 12 7.40 -15.14 -3.25
C LEU A 12 6.16 -15.47 -4.10
N ILE A 13 5.73 -14.54 -4.95
CA ILE A 13 4.58 -14.74 -5.84
C ILE A 13 4.83 -15.91 -6.82
N LYS A 14 6.04 -16.01 -7.37
CA LYS A 14 6.38 -17.07 -8.35
C LYS A 14 6.46 -18.46 -7.75
N ASN A 15 6.97 -18.57 -6.52
CA ASN A 15 7.33 -19.85 -5.90
C ASN A 15 6.23 -20.42 -5.00
N ASN A 16 5.19 -19.65 -4.70
CA ASN A 16 4.09 -20.09 -3.83
C ASN A 16 2.78 -20.15 -4.61
N SER A 17 2.05 -21.26 -4.47
CA SER A 17 0.70 -21.41 -5.03
C SER A 17 -0.35 -20.60 -4.24
N PHE A 18 -0.05 -20.30 -2.98
CA PHE A 18 -0.84 -19.47 -2.08
C PHE A 18 0.10 -18.63 -1.22
N LEU A 19 -0.11 -17.34 -1.16
CA LEU A 19 0.68 -16.40 -0.39
C LEU A 19 -0.25 -15.52 0.46
N PRO A 20 -0.37 -15.77 1.79
CA PRO A 20 -1.16 -14.93 2.66
C PRO A 20 -0.47 -13.56 2.83
N VAL A 21 -1.24 -12.49 2.66
CA VAL A 21 -0.77 -11.10 2.74
C VAL A 21 -1.57 -10.37 3.81
N PRO A 22 -1.16 -10.41 5.08
CA PRO A 22 -1.83 -9.69 6.15
C PRO A 22 -1.66 -8.17 5.97
N SER A 23 -2.64 -7.41 6.51
CA SER A 23 -2.63 -5.96 6.43
C SER A 23 -2.04 -5.32 7.67
N CYS A 24 -1.07 -4.42 7.50
CA CYS A 24 -0.59 -3.49 8.51
C CYS A 24 -1.14 -2.09 8.24
N PHE A 25 -1.01 -1.21 9.22
CA PHE A 25 -1.40 0.20 9.09
C PHE A 25 -0.45 1.16 9.81
N ASP A 26 0.46 0.63 10.64
CA ASP A 26 1.50 1.37 11.34
C ASP A 26 2.74 0.49 11.60
N ALA A 27 3.79 1.09 12.17
CA ALA A 27 5.04 0.39 12.48
C ALA A 27 4.86 -0.74 13.51
N LEU A 28 3.91 -0.60 14.46
CA LEU A 28 3.65 -1.62 15.46
C LEU A 28 3.00 -2.86 14.83
N SER A 29 1.93 -2.67 14.06
CA SER A 29 1.27 -3.77 13.36
C SER A 29 2.20 -4.47 12.37
N ALA A 30 3.09 -3.72 11.70
CA ALA A 30 4.12 -4.31 10.84
C ALA A 30 5.07 -5.24 11.60
N LYS A 31 5.58 -4.82 12.76
CA LYS A 31 6.42 -5.65 13.63
C LYS A 31 5.71 -6.90 14.12
N LEU A 32 4.43 -6.79 14.51
CA LEU A 32 3.64 -7.92 14.95
C LEU A 32 3.45 -8.95 13.84
N ILE A 33 3.16 -8.49 12.60
CA ILE A 33 3.05 -9.36 11.43
C ILE A 33 4.37 -10.10 11.18
N GLU A 34 5.50 -9.40 11.20
CA GLU A 34 6.81 -10.02 11.01
C GLU A 34 7.11 -11.09 12.08
N GLN A 35 6.81 -10.81 13.34
CA GLN A 35 6.99 -11.75 14.45
C GLN A 35 6.10 -13.00 14.35
N THR A 36 4.97 -12.93 13.67
CA THR A 36 4.08 -14.08 13.46
C THR A 36 4.50 -14.97 12.29
N GLY A 37 5.58 -14.62 11.55
CA GLY A 37 6.20 -15.48 10.54
C GLY A 37 5.57 -15.38 9.16
N PHE A 38 4.89 -14.29 8.83
CA PHE A 38 4.49 -14.01 7.46
C PHE A 38 5.67 -13.55 6.61
N ASP A 39 5.60 -13.76 5.29
CA ASP A 39 6.68 -13.45 4.35
C ASP A 39 6.51 -12.11 3.63
N VAL A 40 5.33 -11.50 3.70
CA VAL A 40 4.94 -10.27 3.01
C VAL A 40 3.80 -9.61 3.76
N MET A 41 3.63 -8.29 3.61
CA MET A 41 2.48 -7.56 4.15
C MET A 41 1.98 -6.48 3.20
N PHE A 42 0.75 -6.03 3.44
CA PHE A 42 0.10 -4.95 2.70
C PHE A 42 -0.22 -3.79 3.67
N MET A 43 0.15 -2.56 3.33
CA MET A 43 -0.35 -1.39 4.06
C MET A 43 -1.74 -1.04 3.56
N SER A 44 -2.74 -1.21 4.42
CA SER A 44 -4.13 -0.90 4.13
C SER A 44 -4.40 0.61 4.22
N GLY A 45 -4.83 1.22 3.13
CA GLY A 45 -5.26 2.63 3.10
C GLY A 45 -6.46 2.88 4.03
N PHE A 46 -7.42 1.94 4.07
CA PHE A 46 -8.56 2.01 4.99
C PHE A 46 -8.12 2.10 6.46
N ALA A 47 -7.28 1.17 6.91
CA ALA A 47 -6.85 1.14 8.31
C ALA A 47 -5.89 2.29 8.63
N ALA A 48 -5.07 2.72 7.67
CA ALA A 48 -4.21 3.89 7.79
C ALA A 48 -5.03 5.19 7.93
N SER A 49 -6.07 5.40 7.10
CA SER A 49 -6.98 6.53 7.22
C SER A 49 -7.66 6.57 8.59
N ALA A 50 -8.25 5.44 9.00
CA ALA A 50 -8.92 5.34 10.28
C ALA A 50 -8.00 5.60 11.48
N SER A 51 -6.78 5.06 11.48
CA SER A 51 -5.85 5.18 12.61
C SER A 51 -5.10 6.52 12.66
N ARG A 52 -4.78 7.10 11.49
CA ARG A 52 -3.96 8.32 11.40
C ARG A 52 -4.76 9.59 11.48
N ILE A 53 -5.92 9.66 10.83
CA ILE A 53 -6.74 10.87 10.74
C ILE A 53 -8.18 10.69 11.26
N GLY A 54 -8.57 9.48 11.65
CA GLY A 54 -9.92 9.19 12.17
C GLY A 54 -11.03 9.26 11.11
N GLU A 55 -10.68 9.19 9.83
CA GLU A 55 -11.61 9.35 8.72
C GLU A 55 -11.82 8.03 7.96
N PRO A 56 -13.00 7.85 7.34
CA PRO A 56 -13.24 6.71 6.46
C PRO A 56 -12.37 6.77 5.21
N ASP A 57 -12.19 5.62 4.57
CA ASP A 57 -11.41 5.48 3.33
C ASP A 57 -12.16 6.05 2.11
N LEU A 58 -12.09 7.35 1.93
CA LEU A 58 -12.71 8.12 0.85
C LEU A 58 -11.68 8.93 0.03
N GLY A 59 -10.41 8.53 0.07
CA GLY A 59 -9.33 9.27 -0.60
C GLY A 59 -9.02 10.62 0.06
N VAL A 60 -9.24 10.74 1.36
CA VAL A 60 -8.99 11.99 2.13
C VAL A 60 -7.50 12.18 2.44
N MET A 61 -6.77 11.07 2.66
CA MET A 61 -5.32 11.14 2.89
C MET A 61 -4.58 11.64 1.65
N THR A 62 -3.63 12.51 1.87
CA THR A 62 -2.73 12.99 0.80
C THR A 62 -1.59 11.99 0.55
N LEU A 63 -0.98 12.06 -0.64
CA LEU A 63 0.23 11.28 -0.95
C LEU A 63 1.32 11.44 0.11
N THR A 64 1.52 12.66 0.64
CA THR A 64 2.56 12.93 1.64
C THR A 64 2.29 12.21 2.95
N GLU A 65 1.05 12.17 3.40
CA GLU A 65 0.65 11.45 4.62
C GLU A 65 0.81 9.94 4.46
N VAL A 66 0.44 9.41 3.30
CA VAL A 66 0.61 7.98 2.98
C VAL A 66 2.09 7.60 2.89
N LEU A 67 2.93 8.43 2.27
CA LEU A 67 4.37 8.19 2.19
C LEU A 67 5.04 8.22 3.57
N ASP A 68 4.65 9.13 4.44
CA ASP A 68 5.15 9.19 5.81
C ASP A 68 4.77 7.92 6.60
N GLN A 69 3.51 7.47 6.46
CA GLN A 69 3.05 6.22 7.08
C GLN A 69 3.80 5.01 6.56
N LEU A 70 3.95 4.89 5.23
CA LEU A 70 4.67 3.80 4.60
C LEU A 70 6.15 3.79 4.96
N ASN A 71 6.79 4.96 5.07
CA ASN A 71 8.20 5.05 5.48
C ASN A 71 8.40 4.47 6.89
N ASN A 72 7.52 4.83 7.84
CA ASN A 72 7.58 4.28 9.20
C ASN A 72 7.37 2.75 9.21
N ILE A 73 6.51 2.23 8.34
CA ILE A 73 6.27 0.79 8.20
C ILE A 73 7.49 0.10 7.60
N THR A 74 8.01 0.60 6.47
CA THR A 74 9.16 -0.02 5.78
C THR A 74 10.45 0.03 6.61
N ASP A 75 10.62 1.05 7.44
CA ASP A 75 11.74 1.15 8.36
C ASP A 75 11.61 0.18 9.57
N ALA A 76 10.39 -0.23 9.89
CA ALA A 76 10.10 -1.09 11.05
C ALA A 76 10.22 -2.59 10.76
N THR A 77 10.29 -3.01 9.50
CA THR A 77 10.27 -4.43 9.09
C THR A 77 11.29 -4.74 8.00
N SER A 78 11.74 -5.99 7.95
CA SER A 78 12.56 -6.53 6.85
C SER A 78 11.72 -7.20 5.75
N LEU A 79 10.42 -7.34 5.96
CA LEU A 79 9.51 -7.98 5.01
C LEU A 79 9.22 -7.05 3.80
N PRO A 80 8.96 -7.63 2.62
CA PRO A 80 8.40 -6.88 1.51
C PRO A 80 7.05 -6.25 1.86
N VAL A 81 6.92 -4.94 1.70
CA VAL A 81 5.68 -4.20 1.93
C VAL A 81 5.06 -3.81 0.60
N ILE A 82 3.80 -4.14 0.40
CA ILE A 82 2.97 -3.63 -0.70
C ILE A 82 2.18 -2.44 -0.16
N GLY A 83 2.27 -1.28 -0.80
CA GLY A 83 1.56 -0.08 -0.34
C GLY A 83 0.25 0.13 -1.11
N ASP A 84 -0.77 0.63 -0.41
CA ASP A 84 -2.01 1.12 -1.01
C ASP A 84 -1.75 2.51 -1.61
N GLY A 85 -1.91 2.62 -2.91
CA GLY A 85 -1.68 3.85 -3.67
C GLY A 85 -2.97 4.55 -4.11
N ASP A 86 -4.13 4.14 -3.57
CA ASP A 86 -5.43 4.65 -3.98
C ASP A 86 -5.56 4.69 -5.53
N THR A 87 -6.04 5.78 -6.09
CA THR A 87 -6.07 6.00 -7.55
C THR A 87 -4.81 6.69 -8.09
N GLY A 88 -3.74 6.78 -7.26
CA GLY A 88 -2.48 7.40 -7.63
C GLY A 88 -2.35 8.89 -7.31
N TYR A 89 -3.28 9.46 -6.55
CA TYR A 89 -3.26 10.85 -6.02
C TYR A 89 -3.25 11.94 -7.09
N GLY A 90 -4.02 11.74 -8.16
CA GLY A 90 -4.24 12.76 -9.20
C GLY A 90 -4.26 12.18 -10.61
N ASN A 91 -3.74 12.94 -11.58
CA ASN A 91 -3.70 12.53 -12.99
C ASN A 91 -2.55 11.55 -13.27
N ALA A 92 -2.39 11.12 -14.54
CA ALA A 92 -1.37 10.15 -14.95
C ALA A 92 0.06 10.56 -14.56
N MET A 93 0.38 11.84 -14.52
CA MET A 93 1.71 12.33 -14.08
C MET A 93 1.88 12.19 -12.57
N ASN A 94 0.80 12.37 -11.81
CA ASN A 94 0.80 12.11 -10.37
C ASN A 94 0.99 10.61 -10.07
N VAL A 95 0.33 9.74 -10.82
CA VAL A 95 0.51 8.27 -10.69
C VAL A 95 1.97 7.88 -10.87
N GLN A 96 2.65 8.39 -11.90
CA GLN A 96 4.08 8.13 -12.09
C GLN A 96 4.94 8.62 -10.92
N ARG A 97 4.61 9.79 -10.36
CA ARG A 97 5.30 10.34 -9.18
C ARG A 97 5.04 9.46 -7.96
N THR A 98 3.82 9.01 -7.76
CA THR A 98 3.42 8.12 -6.67
C THR A 98 4.21 6.82 -6.71
N VAL A 99 4.21 6.12 -7.83
CA VAL A 99 4.97 4.86 -8.00
C VAL A 99 6.48 5.06 -7.73
N LYS A 100 7.07 6.14 -8.25
CA LYS A 100 8.49 6.47 -7.97
C LYS A 100 8.74 6.74 -6.50
N SER A 101 7.81 7.40 -5.80
CA SER A 101 7.94 7.72 -4.38
C SER A 101 7.84 6.47 -3.51
N PHE A 102 6.89 5.59 -3.79
CA PHE A 102 6.77 4.28 -3.13
C PHE A 102 8.03 3.43 -3.30
N ALA A 103 8.55 3.36 -4.52
CA ALA A 103 9.80 2.65 -4.78
C ALA A 103 11.01 3.26 -4.03
N LYS A 104 11.04 4.58 -3.89
CA LYS A 104 12.12 5.30 -3.19
C LYS A 104 12.15 5.00 -1.69
N ILE A 105 11.00 4.88 -1.04
CA ILE A 105 10.89 4.54 0.39
C ILE A 105 11.00 3.04 0.65
N GLY A 106 11.26 2.22 -0.36
CA GLY A 106 11.55 0.79 -0.18
C GLY A 106 10.34 -0.14 -0.28
N CYS A 107 9.16 0.33 -0.68
CA CYS A 107 8.04 -0.55 -0.97
C CYS A 107 8.41 -1.58 -2.04
N ALA A 108 7.97 -2.82 -1.84
CA ALA A 108 8.17 -3.93 -2.76
C ALA A 108 7.19 -3.91 -3.93
N GLY A 109 6.01 -3.32 -3.71
CA GLY A 109 4.96 -3.15 -4.69
C GLY A 109 4.00 -2.02 -4.32
N VAL A 110 3.13 -1.67 -5.25
CA VAL A 110 2.04 -0.71 -5.05
C VAL A 110 0.79 -1.23 -5.72
N LEU A 111 -0.35 -1.06 -5.05
CA LEU A 111 -1.67 -1.30 -5.60
C LEU A 111 -2.25 0.04 -6.03
N ILE A 112 -2.68 0.15 -7.28
CA ILE A 112 -3.35 1.34 -7.84
C ILE A 112 -4.73 0.90 -8.32
N GLU A 113 -5.76 1.60 -7.86
CA GLU A 113 -7.14 1.37 -8.24
C GLU A 113 -7.50 2.13 -9.52
N ASP A 114 -8.32 1.53 -10.37
CA ASP A 114 -8.88 2.15 -11.57
C ASP A 114 -10.23 2.84 -11.32
N GLN A 115 -10.51 3.23 -10.08
CA GLN A 115 -11.75 3.93 -9.70
C GLN A 115 -11.81 5.34 -10.28
N LEU A 116 -13.04 5.76 -10.60
CA LEU A 116 -13.34 7.18 -10.82
C LEU A 116 -13.23 7.97 -9.50
N SER A 117 -12.72 9.19 -9.58
CA SER A 117 -12.69 10.11 -8.43
C SER A 117 -14.07 10.77 -8.21
N PRO A 118 -14.50 10.95 -6.94
CA PRO A 118 -13.84 10.54 -5.70
C PRO A 118 -13.95 9.04 -5.45
N LYS A 119 -12.82 8.40 -5.11
CA LYS A 119 -12.78 6.96 -4.83
C LYS A 119 -13.56 6.62 -3.55
N ARG A 120 -13.94 5.35 -3.42
CA ARG A 120 -14.57 4.80 -2.22
C ARG A 120 -13.85 3.53 -1.80
N CYS A 121 -13.92 3.20 -0.51
CA CYS A 121 -13.41 1.93 -0.02
C CYS A 121 -13.99 0.74 -0.79
N GLY A 122 -13.16 -0.25 -1.08
CA GLY A 122 -13.56 -1.47 -1.79
C GLY A 122 -14.77 -2.19 -1.22
N HIS A 123 -15.05 -2.02 0.08
CA HIS A 123 -16.17 -2.66 0.79
C HIS A 123 -17.49 -1.86 0.70
N THR A 124 -17.50 -0.66 0.14
CA THR A 124 -18.70 0.18 0.04
C THR A 124 -19.29 0.14 -1.37
N PRO A 125 -20.64 0.26 -1.52
CA PRO A 125 -21.28 0.30 -2.83
C PRO A 125 -21.05 1.65 -3.54
N GLY A 126 -21.37 1.70 -4.85
CA GLY A 126 -21.37 2.92 -5.66
C GLY A 126 -20.00 3.32 -6.18
N LYS A 127 -19.11 2.35 -6.43
CA LYS A 127 -17.87 2.53 -7.16
C LYS A 127 -18.11 2.44 -8.68
N ASP A 128 -17.38 3.30 -9.40
CA ASP A 128 -17.25 3.22 -10.85
C ASP A 128 -15.76 3.21 -11.22
N VAL A 129 -15.44 2.65 -12.38
CA VAL A 129 -14.07 2.56 -12.90
C VAL A 129 -13.90 3.38 -14.18
N VAL A 130 -12.67 3.77 -14.45
CA VAL A 130 -12.34 4.47 -15.71
C VAL A 130 -12.53 3.55 -16.90
N SER A 131 -12.96 4.10 -18.04
CA SER A 131 -13.02 3.36 -19.30
C SER A 131 -11.62 2.95 -19.76
N ARG A 132 -11.55 1.76 -20.35
CA ARG A 132 -10.33 1.26 -21.01
C ARG A 132 -10.15 1.89 -22.37
#